data_f33a96b6a1c136031c74a311a72803cb
#
_entry.id   f33a96b6a1c136031c74a311a72803cb
#
_cell.length_a   1.000
_cell.length_b   1.000
_cell.length_c   1.000
_cell.angle_alpha   90.00
_cell.angle_beta   90.00
_cell.angle_gamma   90.00
#
_symmetry.space_group_name_H-M   'P 1'
#
loop_
_entity.id
_entity.type
_entity.pdbx_description
1 polymer ?
#
loop_
_entity_poly.entity_id
_entity_poly.type
_entity_poly.pdbx_seq_one_letter_code
_entity_poly.pdbx_strand_id
1 'polypeptide(L)'
;MKTVKYICAAFIIAFAIAACSTPVHVEKDDSVNFKNYKTYMWVDTRYNENDNATRPTAYGDISVRNAANAELRKAGWAEVSNNPDLLVSYDVLVQNTTVRRSDPVYSQSYTRMYYNPRSRRWGTIYYPQEFLGYNNYEVPLKEGTITITLTDANTDKVVWQGWTTEELNYTRITPEEITASVKNVFSKLDVAATR
;
A
#
# COMPACT_ATOMS: atom_id res chain seq x y z
N MET A 1 -22.86 3.59 36.98
CA MET A 1 -23.25 2.86 35.74
C MET A 1 -23.16 3.68 34.44
N LYS A 2 -23.37 5.02 34.45
CA LYS A 2 -23.24 5.84 33.22
C LYS A 2 -21.78 5.99 32.77
N THR A 3 -20.84 6.17 33.66
CA THR A 3 -19.38 6.33 33.40
C THR A 3 -18.76 5.09 32.73
N VAL A 4 -19.16 3.88 33.12
CA VAL A 4 -18.67 2.62 32.52
C VAL A 4 -19.10 2.49 31.05
N LYS A 5 -20.32 2.95 30.70
CA LYS A 5 -20.80 2.93 29.31
C LYS A 5 -19.99 3.85 28.40
N TYR A 6 -19.56 5.01 28.88
CA TYR A 6 -18.72 5.93 28.09
C TYR A 6 -17.28 5.43 27.91
N ILE A 7 -16.73 4.74 28.92
CA ILE A 7 -15.41 4.11 28.82
C ILE A 7 -15.41 2.97 27.81
N CYS A 8 -16.44 2.11 27.82
CA CYS A 8 -16.57 1.05 26.81
C CYS A 8 -16.80 1.61 25.40
N ALA A 9 -17.58 2.66 25.23
CA ALA A 9 -17.78 3.31 23.93
C ALA A 9 -16.49 3.94 23.40
N ALA A 10 -15.68 4.58 24.24
CA ALA A 10 -14.40 5.16 23.86
C ALA A 10 -13.37 4.08 23.45
N PHE A 11 -13.40 2.90 24.09
CA PHE A 11 -12.53 1.77 23.75
C PHE A 11 -12.88 1.15 22.40
N ILE A 12 -14.17 1.06 22.05
CA ILE A 12 -14.64 0.53 20.77
C ILE A 12 -14.26 1.47 19.62
N ILE A 13 -14.33 2.79 19.82
CA ILE A 13 -13.94 3.78 18.81
C ILE A 13 -12.43 3.77 18.56
N ALA A 14 -11.60 3.54 19.58
CA ALA A 14 -10.14 3.45 19.45
C ALA A 14 -9.70 2.21 18.61
N PHE A 15 -10.46 1.12 18.64
CA PHE A 15 -10.16 -0.11 17.87
C PHE A 15 -10.52 0.01 16.38
N ALA A 16 -11.42 0.91 16.01
CA ALA A 16 -11.89 1.06 14.62
C ALA A 16 -10.89 1.78 13.69
N ILE A 17 -9.83 2.41 14.23
CA ILE A 17 -8.86 3.22 13.46
C ILE A 17 -7.67 2.36 12.95
N ALA A 18 -7.56 1.09 13.35
CA ALA A 18 -6.40 0.23 13.04
C ALA A 18 -6.46 -0.50 11.69
N ALA A 19 -7.42 -0.24 10.82
CA ALA A 19 -7.79 -1.19 9.77
C ALA A 19 -7.63 -0.70 8.32
N CYS A 20 -6.57 0.03 7.97
CA CYS A 20 -6.18 0.16 6.54
C CYS A 20 -4.73 0.67 6.44
N SER A 21 -3.76 -0.19 6.70
CA SER A 21 -2.39 0.10 6.29
C SER A 21 -2.04 -0.84 5.14
N THR A 22 -1.59 -0.27 4.03
CA THR A 22 -0.98 -1.02 2.94
C THR A 22 0.14 -1.90 3.51
N PRO A 23 0.24 -3.18 3.14
CA PRO A 23 1.27 -4.07 3.66
C PRO A 23 2.66 -3.54 3.29
N VAL A 24 3.53 -3.45 4.29
CA VAL A 24 4.93 -3.08 4.13
C VAL A 24 5.78 -4.30 4.41
N HIS A 25 6.69 -4.57 3.48
CA HIS A 25 7.69 -5.62 3.60
C HIS A 25 9.04 -5.01 3.95
N VAL A 26 9.80 -5.70 4.79
CA VAL A 26 11.13 -5.24 5.23
C VAL A 26 12.07 -6.42 5.32
N GLU A 27 13.25 -6.23 4.78
CA GLU A 27 14.41 -7.08 5.02
C GLU A 27 15.49 -6.25 5.72
N LYS A 28 16.09 -6.79 6.76
CA LYS A 28 17.16 -6.13 7.54
C LYS A 28 18.22 -7.12 7.96
N ASP A 29 19.43 -6.64 8.10
CA ASP A 29 20.51 -7.39 8.71
C ASP A 29 20.42 -7.24 10.25
N ASP A 30 20.04 -8.32 10.93
CA ASP A 30 19.90 -8.33 12.38
C ASP A 30 21.24 -8.22 13.13
N SER A 31 22.37 -8.39 12.46
CA SER A 31 23.69 -8.21 13.03
C SER A 31 24.12 -6.73 13.13
N VAL A 32 23.40 -5.82 12.48
CA VAL A 32 23.75 -4.41 12.39
C VAL A 32 23.02 -3.59 13.46
N ASN A 33 23.79 -2.75 14.14
CA ASN A 33 23.23 -1.78 15.08
C ASN A 33 23.01 -0.41 14.44
N PHE A 34 21.76 -0.11 14.08
CA PHE A 34 21.38 1.14 13.42
C PHE A 34 21.67 2.40 14.26
N LYS A 35 21.87 2.29 15.58
CA LYS A 35 22.26 3.42 16.45
C LYS A 35 23.68 3.96 16.14
N ASN A 36 24.50 3.15 15.49
CA ASN A 36 25.86 3.53 15.14
C ASN A 36 25.91 4.49 13.94
N TYR A 37 24.90 4.45 13.08
CA TYR A 37 24.79 5.34 11.93
C TYR A 37 24.27 6.72 12.33
N LYS A 38 24.86 7.76 11.78
CA LYS A 38 24.50 9.17 12.05
C LYS A 38 24.33 9.98 10.78
N THR A 39 24.94 9.53 9.70
CA THR A 39 25.00 10.27 8.44
C THR A 39 24.60 9.39 7.26
N TYR A 40 24.01 10.01 6.25
CA TYR A 40 23.69 9.34 5.01
C TYR A 40 23.93 10.22 3.80
N MET A 41 24.04 9.60 2.65
CA MET A 41 24.14 10.25 1.34
C MET A 41 23.24 9.52 0.35
N TRP A 42 22.57 10.28 -0.49
CA TRP A 42 21.81 9.72 -1.61
C TRP A 42 22.75 9.24 -2.72
N VAL A 43 22.44 8.05 -3.24
CA VAL A 43 23.07 7.51 -4.44
C VAL A 43 22.01 7.25 -5.50
N ASP A 44 22.36 7.54 -6.75
CA ASP A 44 21.46 7.30 -7.87
C ASP A 44 21.61 5.85 -8.35
N THR A 45 20.46 5.17 -8.47
CA THR A 45 20.39 3.87 -9.13
C THR A 45 20.45 4.07 -10.64
N ARG A 46 21.31 3.31 -11.33
CA ARG A 46 21.37 3.29 -12.80
C ARG A 46 20.51 2.15 -13.30
N TYR A 47 19.52 2.49 -14.10
CA TYR A 47 18.73 1.51 -14.82
C TYR A 47 19.52 1.01 -16.02
N ASN A 48 19.53 -0.30 -16.26
CA ASN A 48 20.02 -0.84 -17.53
C ASN A 48 19.06 -0.40 -18.65
N GLU A 49 19.60 -0.05 -19.82
CA GLU A 49 18.79 0.43 -20.96
C GLU A 49 17.76 -0.60 -21.45
N ASN A 50 17.89 -1.87 -21.06
CA ASN A 50 17.00 -2.96 -21.37
C ASN A 50 15.85 -3.17 -20.35
N ASP A 51 15.85 -2.43 -19.24
CA ASP A 51 14.76 -2.55 -18.25
C ASP A 51 13.57 -1.70 -18.70
N ASN A 52 12.43 -2.36 -18.88
CA ASN A 52 11.14 -1.71 -19.13
C ASN A 52 10.59 -0.95 -17.89
N ALA A 53 11.44 -0.68 -16.92
CA ALA A 53 11.09 0.04 -15.71
C ALA A 53 10.76 1.50 -16.05
N THR A 54 9.57 1.93 -15.68
CA THR A 54 9.14 3.32 -15.85
C THR A 54 9.93 4.19 -14.88
N ARG A 55 10.81 5.05 -15.42
CA ARG A 55 11.57 6.00 -14.59
C ARG A 55 10.63 6.94 -13.85
N PRO A 56 10.88 7.22 -12.56
CA PRO A 56 10.14 8.24 -11.84
C PRO A 56 10.24 9.57 -12.58
N THR A 57 9.17 10.34 -12.59
CA THR A 57 9.23 11.72 -13.07
C THR A 57 10.10 12.55 -12.13
N ALA A 58 10.67 13.66 -12.60
CA ALA A 58 11.48 14.56 -11.75
C ALA A 58 10.73 14.99 -10.47
N TYR A 59 9.41 15.17 -10.54
CA TYR A 59 8.55 15.46 -9.38
C TYR A 59 8.43 14.26 -8.44
N GLY A 60 8.36 13.05 -8.97
CA GLY A 60 8.33 11.83 -8.18
C GLY A 60 9.62 11.66 -7.38
N ASP A 61 10.77 11.91 -8.01
CA ASP A 61 12.08 11.87 -7.37
C ASP A 61 12.16 12.85 -6.19
N ILE A 62 11.81 14.10 -6.41
CA ILE A 62 11.78 15.13 -5.35
C ILE A 62 10.87 14.72 -4.20
N SER A 63 9.70 14.17 -4.50
CA SER A 63 8.72 13.77 -3.48
C SER A 63 9.23 12.61 -2.62
N VAL A 64 9.82 11.58 -3.25
CA VAL A 64 10.41 10.44 -2.54
C VAL A 64 11.55 10.91 -1.64
N ARG A 65 12.51 11.68 -2.17
CA ARG A 65 13.67 12.18 -1.40
C ARG A 65 13.23 13.07 -0.24
N ASN A 66 12.30 13.98 -0.45
CA ASN A 66 11.78 14.86 0.61
C ASN A 66 11.09 14.07 1.72
N ALA A 67 10.24 13.10 1.37
CA ALA A 67 9.55 12.26 2.34
C ALA A 67 10.55 11.39 3.12
N ALA A 68 11.49 10.73 2.43
CA ALA A 68 12.52 9.92 3.07
C ALA A 68 13.45 10.74 3.96
N ASN A 69 13.88 11.93 3.52
CA ASN A 69 14.73 12.83 4.31
C ASN A 69 14.01 13.28 5.60
N ALA A 70 12.69 13.43 5.56
CA ALA A 70 11.92 13.75 6.77
C ALA A 70 11.94 12.58 7.77
N GLU A 71 11.82 11.33 7.31
CA GLU A 71 11.84 10.16 8.18
C GLU A 71 13.27 9.84 8.69
N LEU A 72 14.30 9.95 7.83
CA LEU A 72 15.70 9.77 8.22
C LEU A 72 16.13 10.78 9.29
N ARG A 73 15.68 12.05 9.17
CA ARG A 73 15.91 13.06 10.22
C ARG A 73 15.22 12.73 11.53
N LYS A 74 14.02 12.14 11.51
CA LYS A 74 13.36 11.65 12.73
C LYS A 74 14.12 10.50 13.38
N ALA A 75 14.79 9.66 12.57
CA ALA A 75 15.70 8.63 13.05
C ALA A 75 17.00 9.19 13.66
N GLY A 76 17.22 10.51 13.55
CA GLY A 76 18.40 11.20 14.08
C GLY A 76 19.60 11.22 13.11
N TRP A 77 19.36 10.95 11.80
CA TRP A 77 20.40 10.92 10.79
C TRP A 77 20.45 12.21 9.98
N ALA A 78 21.64 12.63 9.60
CA ALA A 78 21.89 13.84 8.83
C ALA A 78 22.39 13.52 7.42
N GLU A 79 21.89 14.26 6.42
CA GLU A 79 22.38 14.17 5.06
C GLU A 79 23.76 14.86 4.95
N VAL A 80 24.72 14.20 4.33
CA VAL A 80 26.09 14.71 4.11
C VAL A 80 26.51 14.50 2.66
N SER A 81 27.46 15.31 2.20
CA SER A 81 27.98 15.20 0.84
C SER A 81 29.25 14.35 0.74
N ASN A 82 29.90 14.04 1.86
CA ASN A 82 31.13 13.28 1.93
C ASN A 82 31.16 12.38 3.14
N ASN A 83 31.77 11.21 3.00
CA ASN A 83 32.02 10.26 4.09
C ASN A 83 30.75 9.89 4.88
N PRO A 84 29.66 9.43 4.21
CA PRO A 84 28.46 9.00 4.89
C PRO A 84 28.67 7.66 5.61
N ASP A 85 27.87 7.39 6.63
CA ASP A 85 27.77 6.06 7.22
C ASP A 85 26.89 5.13 6.36
N LEU A 86 25.84 5.69 5.76
CA LEU A 86 24.88 4.98 4.94
C LEU A 86 24.73 5.60 3.55
N LEU A 87 24.59 4.74 2.56
CA LEU A 87 24.12 5.10 1.22
C LEU A 87 22.62 4.82 1.14
N VAL A 88 21.85 5.80 0.71
CA VAL A 88 20.41 5.67 0.52
C VAL A 88 20.09 5.66 -0.95
N SER A 89 19.37 4.66 -1.39
CA SER A 89 18.81 4.61 -2.74
C SER A 89 17.32 4.26 -2.69
N TYR A 90 16.63 4.55 -3.77
CA TYR A 90 15.26 4.10 -3.95
C TYR A 90 15.02 3.65 -5.38
N ASP A 91 13.99 2.84 -5.54
CA ASP A 91 13.47 2.42 -6.85
C ASP A 91 11.95 2.51 -6.86
N VAL A 92 11.39 2.84 -8.03
CA VAL A 92 9.94 2.87 -8.25
C VAL A 92 9.63 2.03 -9.48
N LEU A 93 9.00 0.90 -9.25
CA LEU A 93 8.56 -0.02 -10.30
C LEU A 93 7.05 0.13 -10.52
N VAL A 94 6.65 0.40 -11.75
CA VAL A 94 5.23 0.40 -12.13
C VAL A 94 4.98 -0.77 -13.08
N GLN A 95 4.07 -1.66 -12.69
CA GLN A 95 3.74 -2.85 -13.46
C GLN A 95 2.26 -2.88 -13.83
N ASN A 96 1.95 -3.45 -15.01
CA ASN A 96 0.59 -3.82 -15.35
C ASN A 96 0.36 -5.24 -14.86
N THR A 97 -0.70 -5.43 -14.10
CA THR A 97 -1.14 -6.73 -13.60
C THR A 97 -2.62 -6.95 -13.91
N THR A 98 -3.14 -8.11 -13.60
CA THR A 98 -4.56 -8.41 -13.70
C THR A 98 -5.05 -9.02 -12.40
N VAL A 99 -6.21 -8.55 -11.94
CA VAL A 99 -6.87 -9.11 -10.76
C VAL A 99 -8.13 -9.83 -11.18
N ARG A 100 -8.31 -11.04 -10.69
CA ARG A 100 -9.56 -11.78 -10.87
C ARG A 100 -10.61 -11.24 -9.93
N ARG A 101 -11.75 -10.85 -10.49
CA ARG A 101 -12.94 -10.46 -9.75
C ARG A 101 -14.07 -11.45 -10.00
N SER A 102 -14.95 -11.57 -9.01
CA SER A 102 -16.05 -12.50 -9.02
C SER A 102 -17.30 -11.79 -8.50
N ASP A 103 -18.24 -11.53 -9.38
CA ASP A 103 -19.50 -10.88 -9.03
C ASP A 103 -20.64 -11.89 -9.04
N PRO A 104 -21.53 -11.86 -8.03
CA PRO A 104 -22.70 -12.73 -8.02
C PRO A 104 -23.68 -12.32 -9.11
N VAL A 105 -24.18 -13.30 -9.85
CA VAL A 105 -25.16 -13.11 -10.91
C VAL A 105 -26.52 -13.61 -10.43
N TYR A 106 -27.53 -12.79 -10.60
CA TYR A 106 -28.91 -13.12 -10.26
C TYR A 106 -29.80 -13.07 -11.50
N SER A 107 -30.84 -13.91 -11.53
CA SER A 107 -31.89 -13.80 -12.54
C SER A 107 -32.68 -12.50 -12.37
N GLN A 108 -33.38 -12.07 -13.40
CA GLN A 108 -34.34 -10.99 -13.25
C GLN A 108 -35.59 -11.52 -12.52
N SER A 109 -36.14 -10.74 -11.60
CA SER A 109 -37.46 -10.99 -11.05
C SER A 109 -38.51 -10.73 -12.12
N TYR A 110 -39.55 -11.54 -12.13
CA TYR A 110 -40.67 -11.36 -13.06
C TYR A 110 -42.01 -11.71 -12.38
N THR A 111 -43.10 -11.27 -13.00
CA THR A 111 -44.46 -11.58 -12.55
C THR A 111 -45.23 -12.35 -13.63
N ARG A 112 -46.08 -13.22 -13.19
CA ARG A 112 -47.05 -13.88 -14.06
C ARG A 112 -48.47 -13.68 -13.55
N MET A 113 -49.38 -13.47 -14.47
CA MET A 113 -50.82 -13.40 -14.14
C MET A 113 -51.45 -14.78 -14.18
N TYR A 114 -52.33 -15.05 -13.27
CA TYR A 114 -53.17 -16.25 -13.26
C TYR A 114 -54.63 -15.86 -13.10
N TYR A 115 -55.53 -16.62 -13.68
CA TYR A 115 -56.95 -16.43 -13.52
C TYR A 115 -57.46 -17.38 -12.42
N ASN A 116 -58.18 -16.81 -11.42
CA ASN A 116 -58.85 -17.60 -10.40
C ASN A 116 -60.33 -17.83 -10.80
N PRO A 117 -60.70 -19.04 -11.21
CA PRO A 117 -62.05 -19.30 -11.70
C PRO A 117 -63.14 -19.21 -10.63
N ARG A 118 -62.79 -19.34 -9.34
CA ARG A 118 -63.72 -19.25 -8.22
C ARG A 118 -64.13 -17.80 -7.91
N SER A 119 -63.15 -16.90 -7.90
CA SER A 119 -63.39 -15.47 -7.66
C SER A 119 -63.62 -14.69 -8.95
N ARG A 120 -63.43 -15.29 -10.12
CA ARG A 120 -63.51 -14.69 -11.46
C ARG A 120 -62.58 -13.47 -11.60
N ARG A 121 -61.43 -13.50 -10.96
CA ARG A 121 -60.45 -12.40 -10.97
C ARG A 121 -59.08 -12.87 -11.41
N TRP A 122 -58.36 -11.97 -12.02
CA TRP A 122 -56.93 -12.14 -12.30
C TRP A 122 -56.13 -11.80 -11.04
N GLY A 123 -55.16 -12.62 -10.71
CA GLY A 123 -54.14 -12.39 -9.68
C GLY A 123 -52.74 -12.36 -10.29
N THR A 124 -51.76 -11.96 -9.52
CA THR A 124 -50.36 -11.89 -9.93
C THR A 124 -49.51 -12.74 -8.99
N ILE A 125 -48.61 -13.53 -9.56
CA ILE A 125 -47.58 -14.27 -8.84
C ILE A 125 -46.25 -13.58 -9.12
N TYR A 126 -45.56 -13.22 -8.08
CA TYR A 126 -44.22 -12.67 -8.16
C TYR A 126 -43.17 -13.78 -8.01
N TYR A 127 -42.23 -13.82 -8.94
CA TYR A 127 -41.06 -14.71 -8.91
C TYR A 127 -39.86 -13.85 -8.58
N PRO A 128 -39.27 -14.06 -7.39
CA PRO A 128 -38.05 -13.30 -7.00
C PRO A 128 -36.88 -13.68 -7.87
N GLN A 129 -35.83 -12.86 -7.81
CA GLN A 129 -34.56 -13.19 -8.45
C GLN A 129 -33.89 -14.38 -7.74
N GLU A 130 -33.34 -15.27 -8.53
CA GLU A 130 -32.58 -16.44 -8.07
C GLU A 130 -31.09 -16.25 -8.33
N PHE A 131 -30.28 -16.75 -7.43
CA PHE A 131 -28.82 -16.75 -7.61
C PHE A 131 -28.45 -17.76 -8.70
N LEU A 132 -27.75 -17.28 -9.75
CA LEU A 132 -27.35 -18.08 -10.92
C LEU A 132 -25.88 -18.52 -10.86
N GLY A 133 -25.11 -18.01 -9.91
CA GLY A 133 -23.68 -18.31 -9.81
C GLY A 133 -22.83 -17.05 -9.76
N TYR A 134 -21.56 -17.19 -10.13
CA TYR A 134 -20.60 -16.09 -10.18
C TYR A 134 -20.09 -15.86 -11.59
N ASN A 135 -20.00 -14.60 -11.97
CA ASN A 135 -19.30 -14.20 -13.17
C ASN A 135 -17.85 -13.85 -12.79
N ASN A 136 -16.90 -14.64 -13.28
CA ASN A 136 -15.48 -14.44 -13.06
C ASN A 136 -14.88 -13.68 -14.25
N TYR A 137 -14.20 -12.58 -13.99
CA TYR A 137 -13.55 -11.79 -15.02
C TYR A 137 -12.22 -11.22 -14.51
N GLU A 138 -11.35 -10.89 -15.44
CA GLU A 138 -10.06 -10.26 -15.13
C GLU A 138 -10.14 -8.77 -15.41
N VAL A 139 -9.69 -7.97 -14.44
CA VAL A 139 -9.60 -6.51 -14.57
C VAL A 139 -8.14 -6.14 -14.66
N PRO A 140 -7.72 -5.42 -15.73
CA PRO A 140 -6.37 -4.89 -15.79
C PRO A 140 -6.18 -3.85 -14.68
N LEU A 141 -5.05 -3.95 -14.00
CA LEU A 141 -4.67 -3.12 -12.89
C LEU A 141 -3.23 -2.63 -13.09
N LYS A 142 -2.91 -1.47 -12.54
CA LYS A 142 -1.54 -1.00 -12.41
C LYS A 142 -1.14 -1.02 -10.96
N GLU A 143 0.04 -1.55 -10.69
CA GLU A 143 0.64 -1.55 -9.35
C GLU A 143 1.92 -0.73 -9.38
N GLY A 144 2.11 0.08 -8.35
CA GLY A 144 3.35 0.81 -8.09
C GLY A 144 4.04 0.27 -6.85
N THR A 145 5.27 -0.14 -6.98
CA THR A 145 6.11 -0.56 -5.86
C THR A 145 7.19 0.49 -5.62
N ILE A 146 7.27 1.00 -4.39
CA ILE A 146 8.36 1.87 -3.94
C ILE A 146 9.25 1.05 -3.03
N THR A 147 10.51 0.94 -3.39
CA THR A 147 11.56 0.24 -2.62
C THR A 147 12.60 1.26 -2.15
N ILE A 148 12.94 1.25 -0.86
CA ILE A 148 14.00 2.07 -0.28
C ILE A 148 15.06 1.13 0.28
N THR A 149 16.31 1.40 -0.06
CA THR A 149 17.46 0.57 0.32
C THR A 149 18.47 1.41 1.09
N LEU A 150 18.94 0.88 2.22
CA LEU A 150 20.03 1.41 3.01
C LEU A 150 21.22 0.46 2.90
N THR A 151 22.35 0.99 2.45
CA THR A 151 23.61 0.25 2.27
C THR A 151 24.66 0.85 3.21
N ASP A 152 25.38 0.02 3.94
CA ASP A 152 26.53 0.47 4.74
C ASP A 152 27.64 0.95 3.82
N ALA A 153 28.06 2.20 3.98
CA ALA A 153 29.02 2.83 3.07
C ALA A 153 30.46 2.27 3.20
N ASN A 154 30.78 1.58 4.29
CA ASN A 154 32.11 1.01 4.51
C ASN A 154 32.23 -0.42 3.97
N THR A 155 31.12 -1.17 3.99
CA THR A 155 31.12 -2.59 3.64
C THR A 155 30.43 -2.90 2.32
N ASP A 156 29.75 -1.91 1.72
CA ASP A 156 28.89 -2.04 0.54
C ASP A 156 27.77 -3.10 0.67
N LYS A 157 27.39 -3.43 1.93
CA LYS A 157 26.32 -4.38 2.20
C LYS A 157 25.01 -3.67 2.41
N VAL A 158 23.93 -4.20 1.82
CA VAL A 158 22.58 -3.78 2.14
C VAL A 158 22.28 -4.18 3.57
N VAL A 159 21.98 -3.21 4.42
CA VAL A 159 21.70 -3.41 5.84
C VAL A 159 20.20 -3.34 6.14
N TRP A 160 19.44 -2.67 5.26
CA TRP A 160 17.99 -2.60 5.36
C TRP A 160 17.38 -2.30 4.00
N GLN A 161 16.27 -2.95 3.71
CA GLN A 161 15.46 -2.68 2.54
C GLN A 161 13.99 -2.77 2.92
N GLY A 162 13.21 -1.77 2.54
CA GLY A 162 11.79 -1.74 2.79
C GLY A 162 11.03 -1.38 1.53
N TRP A 163 9.88 -2.06 1.29
CA TRP A 163 9.05 -1.76 0.13
C TRP A 163 7.56 -1.91 0.44
N THR A 164 6.77 -1.20 -0.34
CA THR A 164 5.31 -1.32 -0.35
C THR A 164 4.81 -1.28 -1.78
N THR A 165 3.73 -2.02 -2.04
CA THR A 165 3.07 -2.07 -3.35
C THR A 165 1.64 -1.57 -3.20
N GLU A 166 1.23 -0.64 -4.06
CA GLU A 166 -0.09 -0.04 -4.05
C GLU A 166 -0.75 -0.13 -5.43
N GLU A 167 -2.06 -0.33 -5.42
CA GLU A 167 -2.88 -0.23 -6.63
C GLU A 167 -2.93 1.22 -7.10
N LEU A 168 -2.62 1.44 -8.38
CA LEU A 168 -2.68 2.75 -8.99
C LEU A 168 -4.01 2.93 -9.70
N ASN A 169 -4.91 3.70 -9.11
CA ASN A 169 -6.22 3.99 -9.70
C ASN A 169 -6.15 4.98 -10.88
N TYR A 170 -5.00 5.66 -11.06
CA TYR A 170 -4.77 6.67 -12.07
C TYR A 170 -3.45 6.44 -12.81
N THR A 171 -3.29 7.13 -13.94
CA THR A 171 -2.09 7.04 -14.79
C THR A 171 -0.83 7.62 -14.12
N ARG A 172 -0.97 8.30 -12.99
CA ARG A 172 0.12 8.95 -12.25
C ARG A 172 -0.09 8.79 -10.75
N ILE A 173 1.00 8.48 -10.05
CA ILE A 173 1.07 8.51 -8.59
C ILE A 173 1.16 9.98 -8.16
N THR A 174 0.34 10.38 -7.19
CA THR A 174 0.38 11.75 -6.64
C THR A 174 1.51 11.91 -5.62
N PRO A 175 2.02 13.14 -5.38
CA PRO A 175 3.03 13.40 -4.35
C PRO A 175 2.58 12.99 -2.94
N GLU A 176 1.28 13.09 -2.67
CA GLU A 176 0.67 12.70 -1.39
C GLU A 176 0.72 11.18 -1.19
N GLU A 177 0.39 10.40 -2.23
CA GLU A 177 0.48 8.94 -2.23
C GLU A 177 1.94 8.51 -2.04
N ILE A 178 2.88 9.10 -2.78
CA ILE A 178 4.33 8.84 -2.61
C ILE A 178 4.76 9.10 -1.16
N THR A 179 4.36 10.24 -0.61
CA THR A 179 4.73 10.62 0.76
C THR A 179 4.16 9.63 1.78
N ALA A 180 2.92 9.18 1.59
CA ALA A 180 2.27 8.22 2.47
C ALA A 180 2.97 6.85 2.39
N SER A 181 3.29 6.36 1.19
CA SER A 181 3.97 5.09 0.97
C SER A 181 5.38 5.10 1.57
N VAL A 182 6.16 6.16 1.33
CA VAL A 182 7.50 6.32 1.93
C VAL A 182 7.43 6.32 3.45
N LYS A 183 6.49 7.08 4.03
CA LYS A 183 6.28 7.14 5.47
C LYS A 183 5.89 5.78 6.05
N ASN A 184 5.06 5.03 5.34
CA ASN A 184 4.65 3.68 5.70
C ASN A 184 5.86 2.73 5.73
N VAL A 185 6.71 2.77 4.70
CA VAL A 185 7.94 1.98 4.62
C VAL A 185 8.86 2.29 5.80
N PHE A 186 9.13 3.57 6.07
CA PHE A 186 9.98 3.97 7.20
C PHE A 186 9.37 3.71 8.58
N SER A 187 8.05 3.53 8.69
CA SER A 187 7.43 3.13 9.96
C SER A 187 7.93 1.79 10.49
N LYS A 188 8.53 0.98 9.63
CA LYS A 188 9.16 -0.30 9.95
C LYS A 188 10.66 -0.21 10.19
N LEU A 189 11.27 0.96 9.99
CA LEU A 189 12.66 1.20 10.33
C LEU A 189 12.78 1.45 11.83
N ASP A 190 13.10 0.42 12.59
CA ASP A 190 13.27 0.52 14.05
C ASP A 190 14.74 0.74 14.40
N VAL A 191 15.13 2.02 14.51
CA VAL A 191 16.48 2.42 14.97
C VAL A 191 16.66 2.14 16.47
N ALA A 192 15.58 2.01 17.22
CA ALA A 192 15.61 1.84 18.68
C ALA A 192 15.71 0.38 19.13
N ALA A 193 15.27 -0.57 18.32
CA ALA A 193 15.03 -1.97 18.72
C ALA A 193 16.29 -2.86 18.78
N THR A 194 17.48 -2.34 18.51
CA THR A 194 18.69 -3.15 18.69
C THR A 194 19.06 -3.18 20.18
N ARG A 195 18.71 -4.29 20.79
CA ARG A 195 19.15 -4.67 22.16
C ARG A 195 20.53 -5.29 22.10
#